data_d9c6b4a27fb507495e72644e9017d226
#
_entry.id   d9c6b4a27fb507495e72644e9017d226
#
_cell.length_a   1.000
_cell.length_b   1.000
_cell.length_c   1.000
_cell.angle_alpha   90.00
_cell.angle_beta   90.00
_cell.angle_gamma   90.00
#
_symmetry.space_group_name_H-M   'P 1'
#
loop_
_entity.id
_entity.type
_entity.pdbx_description
1 polymer ?
#
loop_
_entity_poly.entity_id
_entity_poly.type
_entity_poly.pdbx_seq_one_letter_code
_entity_poly.pdbx_strand_id
1 'polypeptide(L)'
;MNQPSLFTSPRWTVSSLTAYLRELFESDEMLRDIWIRGEISNLSHPRSGHLYFTLKDGGAAMRSVMWRSSAARLELSLHDGMEIEAHGYLSIYDVSGQYQLYVDKIRPVGEGALYQEFLRLKAMLEDEGLFDPDSKRPIPTLPKKIGIVTSPTGAALRDMLNTLQRRLPLAEVILAPTPVQGDAAPLKIVDALDELLRTAPDLDVILLGRGGGSIEDLWAFNDEFVVRMVSASPVPIISGVGHETD
;
A
#
# COMPACT_ATOMS: atom_id res chain seq x y z
N MET A 1 36.72 52.91 31.21
CA MET A 1 35.72 53.23 30.19
C MET A 1 35.01 51.97 29.80
N ASN A 2 33.78 51.77 30.32
CA ASN A 2 32.94 50.60 29.94
C ASN A 2 32.33 50.92 28.56
N GLN A 3 32.66 50.18 27.54
CA GLN A 3 31.89 50.19 26.29
C GLN A 3 30.50 49.61 26.57
N PRO A 4 29.43 50.30 26.24
CA PRO A 4 28.09 49.70 26.31
C PRO A 4 28.02 48.63 25.25
N SER A 5 27.68 47.40 25.66
CA SER A 5 27.35 46.30 24.76
C SER A 5 26.18 46.73 23.86
N LEU A 6 26.47 46.85 22.55
CA LEU A 6 25.50 47.24 21.51
C LEU A 6 24.41 46.14 21.26
N PHE A 7 24.51 44.98 21.92
CA PHE A 7 23.57 43.87 21.81
C PHE A 7 23.04 43.52 23.20
N THR A 8 21.91 44.03 23.58
CA THR A 8 21.14 43.51 24.72
C THR A 8 20.50 42.20 24.27
N SER A 9 20.87 41.07 24.92
CA SER A 9 20.21 39.80 24.68
C SER A 9 18.69 39.95 24.91
N PRO A 10 17.86 39.49 23.99
CA PRO A 10 16.41 39.56 24.14
C PRO A 10 15.96 38.80 25.40
N ARG A 11 15.06 39.43 26.18
CA ARG A 11 14.48 38.76 27.35
C ARG A 11 13.11 38.16 26.95
N TRP A 12 13.00 36.86 27.08
CA TRP A 12 11.80 36.11 26.77
C TRP A 12 11.09 35.65 28.05
N THR A 13 9.77 35.55 28.00
CA THR A 13 9.01 34.67 28.89
C THR A 13 8.97 33.27 28.29
N VAL A 14 8.67 32.24 29.10
CA VAL A 14 8.51 30.87 28.57
C VAL A 14 7.48 30.83 27.44
N SER A 15 6.30 31.48 27.67
CA SER A 15 5.22 31.51 26.68
C SER A 15 5.61 32.24 25.39
N SER A 16 6.32 33.38 25.49
CA SER A 16 6.71 34.13 24.30
C SER A 16 7.79 33.38 23.47
N LEU A 17 8.71 32.68 24.15
CA LEU A 17 9.69 31.86 23.47
C LEU A 17 9.01 30.63 22.80
N THR A 18 8.07 29.97 23.49
CA THR A 18 7.31 28.85 22.93
C THR A 18 6.51 29.28 21.70
N ALA A 19 5.85 30.44 21.77
CA ALA A 19 5.10 30.97 20.62
C ALA A 19 6.02 31.29 19.43
N TYR A 20 7.16 31.90 19.68
CA TYR A 20 8.17 32.19 18.64
C TYR A 20 8.72 30.91 17.99
N LEU A 21 9.07 29.90 18.79
CA LEU A 21 9.54 28.61 18.27
C LEU A 21 8.45 27.90 17.45
N ARG A 22 7.19 27.95 17.91
CA ARG A 22 6.07 27.39 17.16
C ARG A 22 5.93 28.09 15.79
N GLU A 23 5.99 29.41 15.75
CA GLU A 23 5.94 30.16 14.49
C GLU A 23 7.07 29.80 13.54
N LEU A 24 8.29 29.57 14.06
CA LEU A 24 9.41 29.09 13.27
C LEU A 24 9.15 27.70 12.65
N PHE A 25 8.64 26.73 13.42
CA PHE A 25 8.31 25.41 12.91
C PHE A 25 7.19 25.47 11.86
N GLU A 26 6.15 26.27 12.12
CA GLU A 26 4.99 26.38 11.23
C GLU A 26 5.27 27.22 9.97
N SER A 27 6.31 28.06 9.98
CA SER A 27 6.72 28.83 8.80
C SER A 27 7.73 28.10 7.91
N ASP A 28 8.36 27.04 8.40
CA ASP A 28 9.32 26.26 7.63
C ASP A 28 8.58 25.28 6.72
N GLU A 29 8.71 25.48 5.41
CA GLU A 29 8.06 24.64 4.39
C GLU A 29 8.48 23.17 4.47
N MET A 30 9.73 22.89 4.88
CA MET A 30 10.23 21.52 5.02
C MET A 30 9.61 20.77 6.21
N LEU A 31 9.12 21.49 7.22
CA LEU A 31 8.52 20.91 8.43
C LEU A 31 6.99 20.81 8.36
N ARG A 32 6.39 21.37 7.32
CA ARG A 32 4.92 21.39 7.14
C ARG A 32 4.39 20.19 6.36
N ASP A 33 5.25 19.50 5.62
CA ASP A 33 4.88 18.39 4.74
C ASP A 33 6.02 17.36 4.75
N ILE A 34 6.04 16.50 5.78
CA ILE A 34 7.18 15.58 6.02
C ILE A 34 6.70 14.15 6.23
N TRP A 35 7.52 13.23 5.78
CA TRP A 35 7.45 11.82 6.14
C TRP A 35 8.55 11.49 7.14
N ILE A 36 8.18 10.83 8.25
CA ILE A 36 9.13 10.40 9.28
C ILE A 36 8.98 8.90 9.48
N ARG A 37 10.11 8.20 9.32
CA ARG A 37 10.19 6.75 9.59
C ARG A 37 10.58 6.52 11.03
N GLY A 38 9.97 5.52 11.67
CA GLY A 38 10.30 5.07 13.01
C GLY A 38 9.43 3.92 13.50
N GLU A 39 9.78 3.39 14.66
CA GLU A 39 9.02 2.36 15.36
C GLU A 39 7.99 3.00 16.28
N ILE A 40 6.77 2.48 16.27
CA ILE A 40 5.71 2.89 17.21
C ILE A 40 6.02 2.37 18.61
N SER A 41 5.83 3.23 19.61
CA SER A 41 5.83 2.85 21.01
C SER A 41 4.83 3.70 21.81
N ASN A 42 4.38 3.20 22.95
CA ASN A 42 3.40 3.86 23.82
C ASN A 42 2.10 4.24 23.08
N LEU A 43 1.61 3.38 22.22
CA LEU A 43 0.37 3.59 21.48
C LEU A 43 -0.82 3.66 22.44
N SER A 44 -1.64 4.69 22.31
CA SER A 44 -2.82 4.92 23.13
C SER A 44 -4.01 5.34 22.29
N HIS A 45 -5.14 4.67 22.52
CA HIS A 45 -6.45 4.92 21.91
C HIS A 45 -7.47 5.40 22.95
N PRO A 46 -7.45 6.67 23.34
CA PRO A 46 -8.45 7.19 24.26
C PRO A 46 -9.85 7.20 23.63
N ARG A 47 -10.89 7.26 24.46
CA ARG A 47 -12.29 7.28 24.00
C ARG A 47 -12.64 8.47 23.08
N SER A 48 -11.79 9.50 23.05
CA SER A 48 -11.90 10.65 22.12
C SER A 48 -11.72 10.26 20.65
N GLY A 49 -11.14 9.09 20.38
CA GLY A 49 -10.87 8.58 19.02
C GLY A 49 -9.60 9.15 18.38
N HIS A 50 -8.81 9.93 19.11
CA HIS A 50 -7.47 10.32 18.67
C HIS A 50 -6.48 9.17 18.92
N LEU A 51 -5.39 9.12 18.14
CA LEU A 51 -4.27 8.24 18.39
C LEU A 51 -3.10 9.05 18.94
N TYR A 52 -2.51 8.57 20.04
CA TYR A 52 -1.28 9.10 20.58
C TYR A 52 -0.25 8.00 20.59
N PHE A 53 0.93 8.28 20.11
CA PHE A 53 2.05 7.34 20.11
C PHE A 53 3.38 8.08 20.13
N THR A 54 4.44 7.36 20.40
CA THR A 54 5.80 7.85 20.25
C THR A 54 6.42 7.16 19.05
N LEU A 55 6.94 7.95 18.14
CA LEU A 55 7.76 7.47 17.02
C LEU A 55 9.21 7.52 17.46
N LYS A 56 9.93 6.42 17.39
CA LYS A 56 11.33 6.31 17.84
C LYS A 56 12.21 5.64 16.79
N ASP A 57 13.50 5.94 16.85
CA ASP A 57 14.55 5.23 16.15
C ASP A 57 15.71 4.91 17.12
N GLY A 58 16.88 4.52 16.58
CA GLY A 58 18.04 4.19 17.41
C GLY A 58 18.65 5.37 18.18
N GLY A 59 18.28 6.63 17.86
CA GLY A 59 18.88 7.83 18.43
C GLY A 59 17.92 8.82 19.08
N ALA A 60 16.63 8.75 18.74
CA ALA A 60 15.67 9.75 19.16
C ALA A 60 14.25 9.19 19.31
N ALA A 61 13.41 9.96 20.03
CA ALA A 61 12.00 9.65 20.18
C ALA A 61 11.18 10.95 20.11
N MET A 62 10.04 10.91 19.42
CA MET A 62 9.17 12.05 19.20
C MET A 62 7.72 11.69 19.47
N ARG A 63 7.02 12.53 20.21
CA ARG A 63 5.58 12.38 20.40
C ARG A 63 4.84 12.65 19.11
N SER A 64 3.83 11.83 18.84
CA SER A 64 3.01 11.93 17.66
C SER A 64 1.54 11.85 18.03
N VAL A 65 0.70 12.61 17.33
CA VAL A 65 -0.75 12.59 17.47
C VAL A 65 -1.40 12.50 16.10
N MET A 66 -2.38 11.61 15.97
CA MET A 66 -3.26 11.57 14.82
C MET A 66 -4.69 11.89 15.28
N TRP A 67 -5.29 12.88 14.63
CA TRP A 67 -6.63 13.32 14.98
C TRP A 67 -7.67 12.27 14.57
N ARG A 68 -8.80 12.25 15.29
CA ARG A 68 -9.92 11.32 15.07
C ARG A 68 -10.34 11.21 13.58
N SER A 69 -10.38 12.34 12.87
CA SER A 69 -10.77 12.37 11.45
C SER A 69 -9.83 11.57 10.54
N SER A 70 -8.53 11.60 10.84
CA SER A 70 -7.51 10.83 10.12
C SER A 70 -7.46 9.39 10.63
N ALA A 71 -7.52 9.20 11.95
CA ALA A 71 -7.52 7.88 12.58
C ALA A 71 -8.71 7.00 12.14
N ALA A 72 -9.89 7.61 11.90
CA ALA A 72 -11.08 6.88 11.44
C ALA A 72 -10.97 6.38 9.98
N ARG A 73 -10.03 6.91 9.20
CA ARG A 73 -9.75 6.50 7.81
C ARG A 73 -8.57 5.56 7.69
N LEU A 74 -7.91 5.27 8.82
CA LEU A 74 -6.75 4.38 8.85
C LEU A 74 -7.22 2.93 8.80
N GLU A 75 -6.91 2.23 7.73
CA GLU A 75 -7.22 0.81 7.55
C GLU A 75 -6.18 -0.12 8.19
N LEU A 76 -5.08 0.46 8.67
CA LEU A 76 -3.96 -0.25 9.27
C LEU A 76 -4.17 -0.44 10.78
N SER A 77 -4.02 -1.67 11.27
CA SER A 77 -4.00 -1.97 12.71
C SER A 77 -2.64 -1.68 13.30
N LEU A 78 -2.52 -0.56 14.02
CA LEU A 78 -1.27 -0.17 14.66
C LEU A 78 -1.04 -0.95 15.96
N HIS A 79 0.22 -1.24 16.26
CA HIS A 79 0.68 -1.83 17.52
C HIS A 79 2.09 -1.36 17.89
N ASP A 80 2.44 -1.46 19.16
CA ASP A 80 3.80 -1.17 19.63
C ASP A 80 4.81 -2.13 18.97
N GLY A 81 5.97 -1.59 18.60
CA GLY A 81 7.01 -2.32 17.87
C GLY A 81 6.88 -2.30 16.35
N MET A 82 5.79 -1.75 15.80
CA MET A 82 5.59 -1.67 14.35
C MET A 82 6.45 -0.56 13.75
N GLU A 83 7.21 -0.85 12.70
CA GLU A 83 7.90 0.16 11.88
C GLU A 83 6.95 0.79 10.87
N ILE A 84 6.86 2.12 10.89
CA ILE A 84 5.98 2.89 10.02
C ILE A 84 6.70 4.09 9.41
N GLU A 85 6.10 4.62 8.34
CA GLU A 85 6.30 5.99 7.88
C GLU A 85 5.05 6.80 8.19
N ALA A 86 5.22 7.86 8.98
CA ALA A 86 4.17 8.79 9.37
C ALA A 86 4.31 10.10 8.63
N HIS A 87 3.25 10.54 7.95
CA HIS A 87 3.17 11.81 7.26
C HIS A 87 2.47 12.85 8.12
N GLY A 88 2.91 14.09 8.01
CA GLY A 88 2.28 15.19 8.73
C GLY A 88 3.15 16.44 8.82
N TYR A 89 2.93 17.23 9.84
CA TYR A 89 3.68 18.45 10.11
C TYR A 89 4.16 18.51 11.55
N LEU A 90 5.27 19.22 11.76
CA LEU A 90 5.80 19.49 13.10
C LEU A 90 5.24 20.80 13.66
N SER A 91 4.86 20.77 14.93
CA SER A 91 4.55 21.97 15.70
C SER A 91 4.92 21.78 17.18
N ILE A 92 4.77 22.80 17.97
CA ILE A 92 5.02 22.78 19.41
C ILE A 92 3.69 22.72 20.16
N TYR A 93 3.61 21.78 21.11
CA TYR A 93 2.49 21.71 22.03
C TYR A 93 2.67 22.74 23.15
N ASP A 94 1.86 23.79 23.13
CA ASP A 94 2.01 24.99 23.96
C ASP A 94 2.12 24.70 25.46
N VAL A 95 1.36 23.72 25.97
CA VAL A 95 1.28 23.45 27.41
C VAL A 95 2.60 22.90 27.97
N SER A 96 3.32 22.08 27.19
CA SER A 96 4.59 21.44 27.61
C SER A 96 5.82 22.02 26.94
N GLY A 97 5.67 22.84 25.88
CA GLY A 97 6.77 23.37 25.09
C GLY A 97 7.53 22.31 24.30
N GLN A 98 6.95 21.10 24.12
CA GLN A 98 7.56 20.00 23.41
C GLN A 98 7.13 20.02 21.93
N TYR A 99 8.10 19.75 21.04
CA TYR A 99 7.75 19.51 19.63
C TYR A 99 7.02 18.18 19.49
N GLN A 100 6.10 18.13 18.54
CA GLN A 100 5.20 17.01 18.31
C GLN A 100 4.90 16.90 16.82
N LEU A 101 4.80 15.67 16.32
CA LEU A 101 4.35 15.38 14.97
C LEU A 101 2.81 15.27 14.96
N TYR A 102 2.17 16.06 14.14
CA TYR A 102 0.73 15.99 13.85
C TYR A 102 0.54 15.17 12.59
N VAL A 103 0.07 13.93 12.79
CA VAL A 103 0.02 12.91 11.74
C VAL A 103 -1.32 12.91 11.04
N ASP A 104 -1.33 12.86 9.72
CA ASP A 104 -2.54 12.73 8.90
C ASP A 104 -2.60 11.41 8.13
N LYS A 105 -1.44 10.79 7.80
CA LYS A 105 -1.33 9.49 7.13
C LYS A 105 -0.25 8.62 7.79
N ILE A 106 -0.47 7.32 7.77
CA ILE A 106 0.50 6.31 8.20
C ILE A 106 0.53 5.21 7.16
N ARG A 107 1.72 4.71 6.85
CA ARG A 107 1.91 3.53 6.01
C ARG A 107 3.01 2.63 6.57
N PRO A 108 3.01 1.33 6.28
CA PRO A 108 4.11 0.43 6.61
C PRO A 108 5.42 0.86 5.96
N VAL A 109 6.54 0.54 6.60
CA VAL A 109 7.87 0.79 6.02
C VAL A 109 8.06 -0.08 4.77
N GLY A 110 8.49 0.54 3.68
CA GLY A 110 8.71 -0.15 2.39
C GLY A 110 7.60 0.07 1.36
N GLU A 111 6.37 0.36 1.77
CA GLU A 111 5.24 0.58 0.86
C GLU A 111 5.49 1.72 -0.13
N GLY A 112 6.17 2.80 0.32
CA GLY A 112 6.53 3.90 -0.55
C GLY A 112 7.52 3.53 -1.66
N ALA A 113 8.46 2.63 -1.39
CA ALA A 113 9.41 2.15 -2.39
C ALA A 113 8.73 1.23 -3.41
N LEU A 114 7.87 0.33 -2.95
CA LEU A 114 7.07 -0.54 -3.81
C LEU A 114 6.13 0.28 -4.71
N TYR A 115 5.49 1.32 -4.16
CA TYR A 115 4.61 2.18 -4.95
C TYR A 115 5.37 2.95 -6.04
N GLN A 116 6.57 3.46 -5.76
CA GLN A 116 7.41 4.10 -6.77
C GLN A 116 7.83 3.11 -7.86
N GLU A 117 8.19 1.89 -7.49
CA GLU A 117 8.52 0.83 -8.46
C GLU A 117 7.29 0.44 -9.29
N PHE A 118 6.10 0.35 -8.69
CA PHE A 118 4.85 0.15 -9.42
C PHE A 118 4.62 1.24 -10.46
N LEU A 119 4.77 2.51 -10.08
CA LEU A 119 4.59 3.63 -11.01
C LEU A 119 5.60 3.58 -12.16
N ARG A 120 6.86 3.25 -11.86
CA ARG A 120 7.93 3.10 -12.86
C ARG A 120 7.61 1.98 -13.85
N LEU A 121 7.25 0.81 -13.33
CA LEU A 121 6.91 -0.35 -14.15
C LEU A 121 5.65 -0.09 -14.99
N LYS A 122 4.61 0.48 -14.37
CA LYS A 122 3.39 0.86 -15.07
C LYS A 122 3.66 1.79 -16.26
N ALA A 123 4.40 2.88 -16.03
CA ALA A 123 4.73 3.82 -17.10
C ALA A 123 5.51 3.15 -18.25
N MET A 124 6.48 2.30 -17.93
CA MET A 124 7.28 1.57 -18.92
C MET A 124 6.40 0.66 -19.78
N LEU A 125 5.52 -0.14 -19.16
CA LEU A 125 4.64 -1.08 -19.88
C LEU A 125 3.51 -0.36 -20.63
N GLU A 126 3.08 0.80 -20.17
CA GLU A 126 2.13 1.67 -20.86
C GLU A 126 2.72 2.28 -22.13
N ASP A 127 3.97 2.77 -22.06
CA ASP A 127 4.72 3.26 -23.23
C ASP A 127 4.95 2.17 -24.29
N GLU A 128 5.08 0.91 -23.88
CA GLU A 128 5.15 -0.24 -24.78
C GLU A 128 3.78 -0.67 -25.35
N GLY A 129 2.66 -0.05 -24.91
CA GLY A 129 1.32 -0.33 -25.40
C GLY A 129 0.67 -1.61 -24.84
N LEU A 130 1.22 -2.22 -23.75
CA LEU A 130 0.65 -3.45 -23.20
C LEU A 130 -0.74 -3.27 -22.59
N PHE A 131 -1.10 -2.05 -22.22
CA PHE A 131 -2.40 -1.70 -21.65
C PHE A 131 -3.40 -1.14 -22.67
N ASP A 132 -3.03 -1.08 -23.94
CA ASP A 132 -3.91 -0.57 -25.01
C ASP A 132 -5.24 -1.32 -25.00
N PRO A 133 -6.39 -0.62 -24.89
CA PRO A 133 -7.71 -1.22 -24.97
C PRO A 133 -7.94 -2.05 -26.24
N ASP A 134 -7.34 -1.64 -27.35
CA ASP A 134 -7.49 -2.31 -28.64
C ASP A 134 -6.77 -3.66 -28.70
N SER A 135 -5.79 -3.89 -27.81
CA SER A 135 -5.09 -5.17 -27.68
C SER A 135 -5.89 -6.22 -26.87
N LYS A 136 -6.93 -5.77 -26.13
CA LYS A 136 -7.70 -6.64 -25.23
C LYS A 136 -8.65 -7.55 -25.99
N ARG A 137 -8.68 -8.81 -25.61
CA ARG A 137 -9.55 -9.81 -26.20
C ARG A 137 -10.97 -9.71 -25.64
N PRO A 138 -12.01 -9.87 -26.47
CA PRO A 138 -13.40 -9.88 -25.99
C PRO A 138 -13.64 -11.08 -25.06
N ILE A 139 -14.32 -10.79 -23.93
CA ILE A 139 -14.71 -11.84 -22.99
C ILE A 139 -15.95 -12.57 -23.54
N PRO A 140 -15.95 -13.91 -23.62
CA PRO A 140 -17.09 -14.66 -24.12
C PRO A 140 -18.30 -14.54 -23.19
N THR A 141 -19.50 -14.37 -23.75
CA THR A 141 -20.75 -14.23 -22.98
C THR A 141 -21.14 -15.51 -22.24
N LEU A 142 -20.87 -16.68 -22.81
CA LEU A 142 -21.18 -18.00 -22.25
C LEU A 142 -19.96 -18.93 -22.45
N PRO A 143 -18.94 -18.79 -21.59
CA PRO A 143 -17.79 -19.67 -21.64
C PRO A 143 -18.16 -21.10 -21.23
N LYS A 144 -17.66 -22.08 -21.96
CA LYS A 144 -17.85 -23.51 -21.68
C LYS A 144 -16.68 -24.10 -20.92
N LYS A 145 -15.47 -23.55 -21.16
CA LYS A 145 -14.24 -24.05 -20.57
C LYS A 145 -13.44 -22.89 -19.94
N ILE A 146 -13.30 -22.93 -18.64
CA ILE A 146 -12.73 -21.85 -17.84
C ILE A 146 -11.46 -22.32 -17.14
N GLY A 147 -10.34 -21.65 -17.41
CA GLY A 147 -9.11 -21.85 -16.65
C GLY A 147 -9.13 -21.03 -15.36
N ILE A 148 -8.61 -21.57 -14.27
CA ILE A 148 -8.41 -20.82 -13.02
C ILE A 148 -6.95 -20.95 -12.61
N VAL A 149 -6.27 -19.83 -12.45
CA VAL A 149 -4.89 -19.75 -11.96
C VAL A 149 -4.91 -19.07 -10.59
N THR A 150 -4.71 -19.84 -9.53
CA THR A 150 -4.76 -19.37 -8.14
C THR A 150 -4.19 -20.40 -7.17
N SER A 151 -4.08 -20.04 -5.89
CA SER A 151 -3.68 -20.97 -4.83
C SER A 151 -4.76 -22.04 -4.59
N PRO A 152 -4.39 -23.33 -4.53
CA PRO A 152 -5.35 -24.44 -4.35
C PRO A 152 -6.02 -24.43 -2.96
N THR A 153 -5.42 -23.75 -1.98
CA THR A 153 -5.93 -23.68 -0.59
C THR A 153 -6.58 -22.34 -0.25
N GLY A 154 -6.52 -21.36 -1.18
CA GLY A 154 -7.01 -20.00 -0.96
C GLY A 154 -8.54 -19.89 -0.88
N ALA A 155 -9.03 -18.85 -0.19
CA ALA A 155 -10.44 -18.50 -0.17
C ALA A 155 -10.94 -18.13 -1.57
N ALA A 156 -10.12 -17.41 -2.35
CA ALA A 156 -10.43 -16.96 -3.70
C ALA A 156 -10.88 -18.12 -4.63
N LEU A 157 -10.21 -19.28 -4.56
CA LEU A 157 -10.63 -20.44 -5.34
C LEU A 157 -12.05 -20.89 -4.97
N ARG A 158 -12.35 -20.99 -3.69
CA ARG A 158 -13.70 -21.40 -3.21
C ARG A 158 -14.77 -20.43 -3.65
N ASP A 159 -14.48 -19.13 -3.59
CA ASP A 159 -15.44 -18.09 -3.98
C ASP A 159 -15.69 -18.10 -5.49
N MET A 160 -14.63 -18.26 -6.30
CA MET A 160 -14.77 -18.46 -7.75
C MET A 160 -15.60 -19.71 -8.07
N LEU A 161 -15.27 -20.87 -7.50
CA LEU A 161 -16.01 -22.12 -7.74
C LEU A 161 -17.48 -22.03 -7.28
N ASN A 162 -17.75 -21.47 -6.12
CA ASN A 162 -19.11 -21.26 -5.63
C ASN A 162 -19.92 -20.33 -6.55
N THR A 163 -19.28 -19.32 -7.10
CA THR A 163 -19.92 -18.39 -8.03
C THR A 163 -20.20 -19.04 -9.36
N LEU A 164 -19.25 -19.77 -9.92
CA LEU A 164 -19.39 -20.50 -11.17
C LEU A 164 -20.45 -21.59 -11.06
N GLN A 165 -20.46 -22.36 -9.98
CA GLN A 165 -21.47 -23.40 -9.75
C GLN A 165 -22.90 -22.83 -9.74
N ARG A 166 -23.11 -21.64 -9.21
CA ARG A 166 -24.43 -20.99 -9.18
C ARG A 166 -24.83 -20.37 -10.51
N ARG A 167 -23.89 -19.80 -11.26
CA ARG A 167 -24.18 -18.96 -12.43
C ARG A 167 -23.92 -19.65 -13.76
N LEU A 168 -22.96 -20.57 -13.80
CA LEU A 168 -22.55 -21.33 -15.00
C LEU A 168 -22.26 -22.80 -14.64
N PRO A 169 -23.26 -23.55 -14.15
CA PRO A 169 -23.09 -24.92 -13.63
C PRO A 169 -22.61 -25.94 -14.67
N LEU A 170 -22.74 -25.62 -15.97
CA LEU A 170 -22.34 -26.51 -17.08
C LEU A 170 -20.92 -26.19 -17.61
N ALA A 171 -20.26 -25.16 -17.09
CA ALA A 171 -18.89 -24.86 -17.51
C ALA A 171 -17.90 -25.87 -16.91
N GLU A 172 -17.02 -26.36 -17.75
CA GLU A 172 -15.84 -27.13 -17.33
C GLU A 172 -14.81 -26.18 -16.71
N VAL A 173 -14.29 -26.51 -15.54
CA VAL A 173 -13.27 -25.71 -14.84
C VAL A 173 -11.96 -26.49 -14.77
N ILE A 174 -10.89 -25.90 -15.28
CA ILE A 174 -9.52 -26.42 -15.19
C ILE A 174 -8.72 -25.56 -14.23
N LEU A 175 -8.26 -26.15 -13.14
CA LEU A 175 -7.41 -25.47 -12.15
C LEU A 175 -5.94 -25.67 -12.49
N ALA A 176 -5.21 -24.56 -12.64
CA ALA A 176 -3.75 -24.51 -12.64
C ALA A 176 -3.29 -23.98 -11.26
N PRO A 177 -2.94 -24.87 -10.32
CA PRO A 177 -2.59 -24.48 -8.98
C PRO A 177 -1.21 -23.82 -8.94
N THR A 178 -1.13 -22.62 -8.32
CA THR A 178 0.14 -21.89 -8.21
C THR A 178 0.16 -21.09 -6.91
N PRO A 179 1.36 -20.88 -6.30
CA PRO A 179 1.49 -19.87 -5.25
C PRO A 179 1.19 -18.47 -5.82
N VAL A 180 0.47 -17.66 -5.06
CA VAL A 180 0.01 -16.31 -5.45
C VAL A 180 0.59 -15.22 -4.56
N GLN A 181 1.61 -15.53 -3.78
CA GLN A 181 2.35 -14.62 -2.90
C GLN A 181 3.75 -15.15 -2.62
N GLY A 182 4.67 -14.27 -2.19
CA GLY A 182 6.08 -14.57 -1.94
C GLY A 182 6.94 -14.47 -3.20
N ASP A 183 8.26 -14.41 -3.00
CA ASP A 183 9.25 -14.05 -4.03
C ASP A 183 9.25 -14.99 -5.26
N ALA A 184 8.89 -16.24 -5.08
CA ALA A 184 8.83 -17.20 -6.18
C ALA A 184 7.51 -17.19 -6.96
N ALA A 185 6.48 -16.45 -6.47
CA ALA A 185 5.16 -16.50 -7.06
C ALA A 185 5.09 -15.95 -8.50
N PRO A 186 5.78 -14.88 -8.89
CA PRO A 186 5.72 -14.36 -10.26
C PRO A 186 6.06 -15.43 -11.31
N LEU A 187 7.21 -16.08 -11.17
CA LEU A 187 7.63 -17.11 -12.11
C LEU A 187 6.69 -18.31 -12.11
N LYS A 188 6.16 -18.67 -10.95
CA LYS A 188 5.21 -19.79 -10.83
C LYS A 188 3.85 -19.47 -11.45
N ILE A 189 3.41 -18.22 -11.42
CA ILE A 189 2.20 -17.75 -12.12
C ILE A 189 2.42 -17.85 -13.64
N VAL A 190 3.56 -17.42 -14.13
CA VAL A 190 3.94 -17.53 -15.55
C VAL A 190 3.97 -18.99 -15.99
N ASP A 191 4.66 -19.86 -15.24
CA ASP A 191 4.72 -21.32 -15.51
C ASP A 191 3.32 -21.93 -15.58
N ALA A 192 2.44 -21.58 -14.61
CA ALA A 192 1.08 -22.11 -14.54
C ALA A 192 0.20 -21.63 -15.71
N LEU A 193 0.34 -20.37 -16.13
CA LEU A 193 -0.35 -19.83 -17.29
C LEU A 193 0.11 -20.52 -18.59
N ASP A 194 1.44 -20.68 -18.78
CA ASP A 194 2.00 -21.33 -19.96
C ASP A 194 1.56 -22.80 -20.05
N GLU A 195 1.68 -23.55 -18.95
CA GLU A 195 1.24 -24.93 -18.89
C GLU A 195 -0.26 -25.08 -19.15
N LEU A 196 -1.08 -24.21 -18.58
CA LEU A 196 -2.54 -24.21 -18.79
C LEU A 196 -2.89 -23.96 -20.26
N LEU A 197 -2.28 -22.98 -20.90
CA LEU A 197 -2.50 -22.67 -22.31
C LEU A 197 -2.03 -23.80 -23.24
N ARG A 198 -0.95 -24.48 -22.88
CA ARG A 198 -0.41 -25.60 -23.65
C ARG A 198 -1.25 -26.87 -23.51
N THR A 199 -1.75 -27.18 -22.32
CA THR A 199 -2.49 -28.42 -22.02
C THR A 199 -3.99 -28.32 -22.32
N ALA A 200 -4.54 -27.12 -22.33
CA ALA A 200 -5.97 -26.83 -22.60
C ALA A 200 -6.09 -25.71 -23.66
N PRO A 201 -5.76 -25.96 -24.93
CA PRO A 201 -5.76 -24.94 -25.98
C PRO A 201 -7.17 -24.46 -26.37
N ASP A 202 -8.21 -25.14 -25.91
CA ASP A 202 -9.64 -24.86 -26.16
C ASP A 202 -10.32 -24.11 -25.00
N LEU A 203 -9.55 -23.44 -24.15
CA LEU A 203 -10.07 -22.55 -23.12
C LEU A 203 -10.78 -21.33 -23.74
N ASP A 204 -11.93 -20.97 -23.16
CA ASP A 204 -12.67 -19.78 -23.56
C ASP A 204 -12.22 -18.53 -22.79
N VAL A 205 -11.83 -18.70 -21.52
CA VAL A 205 -11.41 -17.60 -20.63
C VAL A 205 -10.55 -18.15 -19.47
N ILE A 206 -9.65 -17.33 -18.97
CA ILE A 206 -8.84 -17.65 -17.78
C ILE A 206 -9.18 -16.63 -16.67
N LEU A 207 -9.37 -17.14 -15.46
CA LEU A 207 -9.47 -16.34 -14.24
C LEU A 207 -8.12 -16.41 -13.51
N LEU A 208 -7.42 -15.30 -13.42
CA LEU A 208 -6.19 -15.15 -12.65
C LEU A 208 -6.53 -14.38 -11.39
N GLY A 209 -6.44 -15.01 -10.22
CA GLY A 209 -6.97 -14.35 -9.03
C GLY A 209 -6.29 -14.70 -7.73
N ARG A 210 -6.40 -13.73 -6.82
CA ARG A 210 -6.01 -13.81 -5.42
C ARG A 210 -6.93 -12.91 -4.58
N GLY A 211 -7.26 -13.35 -3.37
CA GLY A 211 -7.98 -12.51 -2.40
C GLY A 211 -7.13 -11.33 -1.91
N GLY A 212 -7.72 -10.43 -1.14
CA GLY A 212 -7.04 -9.26 -0.60
C GLY A 212 -5.84 -9.58 0.30
N GLY A 213 -5.03 -8.58 0.58
CA GLY A 213 -3.82 -8.65 1.39
C GLY A 213 -3.06 -7.33 1.34
N SER A 214 -1.87 -7.30 1.92
CA SER A 214 -0.99 -6.14 1.83
C SER A 214 -0.42 -5.96 0.41
N ILE A 215 0.10 -4.77 0.11
CA ILE A 215 0.71 -4.48 -1.20
C ILE A 215 1.88 -5.45 -1.49
N GLU A 216 2.63 -5.83 -0.47
CA GLU A 216 3.71 -6.81 -0.58
C GLU A 216 3.19 -8.18 -1.00
N ASP A 217 2.06 -8.58 -0.44
CA ASP A 217 1.40 -9.84 -0.78
C ASP A 217 0.86 -9.86 -2.21
N LEU A 218 0.37 -8.72 -2.71
CA LEU A 218 -0.16 -8.55 -4.06
C LEU A 218 0.93 -8.34 -5.10
N TRP A 219 2.16 -8.01 -4.65
CA TRP A 219 3.26 -7.61 -5.50
C TRP A 219 3.62 -8.60 -6.59
N ALA A 220 3.40 -9.89 -6.35
CA ALA A 220 3.65 -10.94 -7.34
C ALA A 220 2.90 -10.72 -8.68
N PHE A 221 1.80 -9.98 -8.68
CA PHE A 221 1.01 -9.65 -9.87
C PHE A 221 1.48 -8.36 -10.56
N ASN A 222 2.31 -7.56 -9.89
CA ASN A 222 2.97 -6.39 -10.45
C ASN A 222 4.33 -6.72 -11.11
N ASP A 223 4.68 -8.00 -11.20
CA ASP A 223 5.90 -8.43 -11.85
C ASP A 223 5.79 -8.32 -13.38
N GLU A 224 6.85 -7.83 -14.02
CA GLU A 224 6.92 -7.59 -15.46
C GLU A 224 6.62 -8.85 -16.27
N PHE A 225 7.15 -10.03 -15.87
CA PHE A 225 6.93 -11.27 -16.58
C PHE A 225 5.47 -11.71 -16.54
N VAL A 226 4.80 -11.51 -15.41
CA VAL A 226 3.36 -11.79 -15.26
C VAL A 226 2.53 -10.89 -16.17
N VAL A 227 2.79 -9.58 -16.17
CA VAL A 227 2.06 -8.62 -17.03
C VAL A 227 2.26 -8.96 -18.50
N ARG A 228 3.49 -9.24 -18.93
CA ARG A 228 3.81 -9.64 -20.32
C ARG A 228 3.12 -10.94 -20.70
N MET A 229 3.10 -11.94 -19.82
CA MET A 229 2.41 -13.20 -20.07
C MET A 229 0.90 -13.03 -20.20
N VAL A 230 0.29 -12.18 -19.35
CA VAL A 230 -1.15 -11.83 -19.44
C VAL A 230 -1.47 -11.13 -20.76
N SER A 231 -0.68 -10.13 -21.15
CA SER A 231 -0.87 -9.39 -22.41
C SER A 231 -0.70 -10.28 -23.64
N ALA A 232 0.28 -11.22 -23.64
CA ALA A 232 0.56 -12.12 -24.75
C ALA A 232 -0.42 -13.31 -24.86
N SER A 233 -1.26 -13.54 -23.85
CA SER A 233 -2.16 -14.71 -23.81
C SER A 233 -3.09 -14.74 -25.04
N PRO A 234 -3.22 -15.90 -25.72
CA PRO A 234 -4.18 -16.06 -26.82
C PRO A 234 -5.64 -16.13 -26.34
N VAL A 235 -5.87 -16.39 -25.07
CA VAL A 235 -7.16 -16.50 -24.40
C VAL A 235 -7.39 -15.26 -23.52
N PRO A 236 -8.60 -14.67 -23.46
CA PRO A 236 -8.86 -13.55 -22.60
C PRO A 236 -8.63 -13.94 -21.12
N ILE A 237 -7.92 -13.10 -20.39
CA ILE A 237 -7.66 -13.28 -18.95
C ILE A 237 -8.43 -12.20 -18.18
N ILE A 238 -9.18 -12.64 -17.17
CA ILE A 238 -9.82 -11.76 -16.19
C ILE A 238 -8.97 -11.80 -14.93
N SER A 239 -8.38 -10.67 -14.58
CA SER A 239 -7.62 -10.49 -13.35
C SER A 239 -8.55 -10.09 -12.21
N GLY A 240 -8.49 -10.81 -11.10
CA GLY A 240 -9.17 -10.51 -9.85
C GLY A 240 -8.17 -10.57 -8.70
N VAL A 241 -7.41 -9.48 -8.50
CA VAL A 241 -6.31 -9.39 -7.54
C VAL A 241 -6.65 -8.32 -6.51
N GLY A 242 -6.73 -8.70 -5.24
CA GLY A 242 -7.09 -7.80 -4.16
C GLY A 242 -8.57 -7.42 -4.13
N HIS A 243 -8.87 -6.22 -3.66
CA HIS A 243 -10.21 -5.62 -3.62
C HIS A 243 -10.34 -4.50 -4.68
N GLU A 244 -11.53 -3.88 -4.78
CA GLU A 244 -11.87 -2.86 -5.79
C GLU A 244 -10.92 -1.66 -5.85
N THR A 245 -10.17 -1.40 -4.78
CA THR A 245 -9.25 -0.25 -4.64
C THR A 245 -7.78 -0.62 -4.71
N ASP A 246 -7.47 -1.88 -4.93
CA ASP A 246 -6.09 -2.39 -4.94
C ASP A 246 -5.45 -2.32 -6.34
#